data_53f8bc69af6ee5c1a6008c87c4f3c271
#
_entry.id   53f8bc69af6ee5c1a6008c87c4f3c271
#
_cell.length_a   1.000
_cell.length_b   1.000
_cell.length_c   1.000
_cell.angle_alpha   90.00
_cell.angle_beta   90.00
_cell.angle_gamma   90.00
#
_symmetry.space_group_name_H-M   'P 1'
#
loop_
_entity.id
_entity.type
_entity.pdbx_description
1 polymer ?
#
loop_
_entity_poly.entity_id
_entity_poly.type
_entity_poly.pdbx_seq_one_letter_code
_entity_poly.pdbx_strand_id
1 'polypeptide(L)'
;MIENPESDRLLGVFIPIGNNGWLISTTSPQYKPSFDLNKTVVQKAEAFGFDFALSMIKLHGFGGPSQFWDYNLESFTLMSGLAAVTDRIRLFATCAVLTMPPPLTARMAVTIDSVSHGRFGVNIISGWQRREYTQMGIWPGSDHYNRRYDYCGEYVSIMRELWDTGRSDFKGDFFQMDDCRCLPMPTARIPIISAGQSDAGTRYAAQYADYNFCSSGGINQPTRVAPSVARLVEANREIGGKCGALVLTMIIADETDQAAMAKWEHYKQGTDVEAIAWRDAQAEDDPTRDPLAGPNKRRTLGTDNLPTQGGVLVGSYASVARMLDELSTVPGVQGVMLTFDDFVIGMEQFGTRIQPLMRCRDGYQMAA
;
A
#
# COMPACT_ATOMS: atom_id res chain seq x y z
N MET A 1 -13.59 11.99 -4.32
CA MET A 1 -13.65 11.75 -2.86
C MET A 1 -14.61 10.59 -2.67
N ILE A 2 -14.22 9.58 -1.92
CA ILE A 2 -15.18 8.62 -1.39
C ILE A 2 -15.94 9.46 -0.36
N GLU A 3 -17.22 9.78 -0.63
CA GLU A 3 -18.07 10.40 0.37
C GLU A 3 -18.29 9.36 1.46
N ASN A 4 -17.55 9.51 2.55
CA ASN A 4 -17.72 8.68 3.72
C ASN A 4 -18.30 9.55 4.81
N PRO A 5 -19.49 9.20 5.36
CA PRO A 5 -20.01 9.86 6.55
C PRO A 5 -18.95 9.74 7.67
N GLU A 6 -18.87 10.73 8.54
CA GLU A 6 -17.81 10.92 9.56
C GLU A 6 -17.59 9.71 10.51
N SER A 7 -18.37 8.64 10.41
CA SER A 7 -18.33 7.46 11.27
C SER A 7 -17.59 6.26 10.70
N ASP A 8 -17.51 6.07 9.36
CA ASP A 8 -16.97 4.84 8.78
C ASP A 8 -15.56 5.03 8.25
N ARG A 9 -14.60 4.27 8.82
CA ARG A 9 -13.23 4.21 8.33
C ARG A 9 -13.13 3.35 7.09
N LEU A 10 -12.33 3.78 6.11
CA LEU A 10 -12.05 2.97 4.92
C LEU A 10 -11.33 1.68 5.31
N LEU A 11 -11.75 0.59 4.71
CA LEU A 11 -11.17 -0.73 4.91
C LEU A 11 -10.63 -1.26 3.60
N GLY A 12 -9.32 -1.53 3.56
CA GLY A 12 -8.65 -2.05 2.38
C GLY A 12 -7.88 -3.33 2.64
N VAL A 13 -7.58 -4.06 1.59
CA VAL A 13 -6.67 -5.20 1.60
C VAL A 13 -5.46 -4.90 0.70
N PHE A 14 -4.27 -5.15 1.24
CA PHE A 14 -3.03 -5.11 0.46
C PHE A 14 -2.76 -6.54 -0.04
N ILE A 15 -3.08 -6.80 -1.30
CA ILE A 15 -3.19 -8.15 -1.85
C ILE A 15 -1.83 -8.86 -2.02
N PRO A 16 -1.83 -10.22 -1.98
CA PRO A 16 -0.60 -11.01 -2.07
C PRO A 16 -0.10 -11.17 -3.51
N ILE A 17 0.38 -10.07 -4.09
CA ILE A 17 0.95 -10.05 -5.44
C ILE A 17 2.36 -10.64 -5.49
N GLY A 18 3.09 -10.66 -4.38
CA GLY A 18 4.36 -11.34 -4.18
C GLY A 18 4.20 -12.62 -3.35
N ASN A 19 5.17 -13.53 -3.44
CA ASN A 19 5.15 -14.76 -2.65
C ASN A 19 5.30 -14.46 -1.15
N ASN A 20 4.76 -15.38 -0.32
CA ASN A 20 4.88 -15.41 1.14
C ASN A 20 4.32 -14.18 1.88
N GLY A 21 3.45 -13.41 1.24
CA GLY A 21 2.74 -12.29 1.84
C GLY A 21 3.64 -11.23 2.46
N TRP A 22 3.48 -10.95 3.75
CA TRP A 22 4.19 -9.91 4.47
C TRP A 22 5.05 -10.44 5.63
N LEU A 23 5.17 -11.77 5.75
CA LEU A 23 5.99 -12.45 6.76
C LEU A 23 7.31 -12.94 6.14
N ILE A 24 8.42 -12.39 6.61
CA ILE A 24 9.77 -12.77 6.21
C ILE A 24 10.20 -13.96 7.08
N SER A 25 9.58 -15.10 6.84
CA SER A 25 9.75 -16.30 7.67
C SER A 25 9.59 -17.56 6.85
N THR A 26 10.38 -18.59 7.15
CA THR A 26 10.30 -19.92 6.52
C THR A 26 9.23 -20.82 7.14
N THR A 27 8.68 -20.45 8.32
CA THR A 27 7.62 -21.19 9.02
C THR A 27 6.24 -20.55 8.85
N SER A 28 6.14 -19.38 8.23
CA SER A 28 4.85 -18.81 7.83
C SER A 28 4.27 -19.56 6.62
N PRO A 29 2.98 -19.37 6.29
CA PRO A 29 2.39 -19.92 5.07
C PRO A 29 3.22 -19.56 3.85
N GLN A 30 3.63 -20.60 3.07
CA GLN A 30 4.47 -20.42 1.89
C GLN A 30 3.62 -20.63 0.64
N TYR A 31 3.62 -19.66 -0.27
CA TYR A 31 2.89 -19.74 -1.54
C TYR A 31 3.56 -18.93 -2.64
N LYS A 32 3.21 -19.25 -3.87
CA LYS A 32 3.55 -18.42 -5.04
C LYS A 32 2.33 -17.60 -5.45
N PRO A 33 2.53 -16.34 -5.89
CA PRO A 33 1.42 -15.53 -6.34
C PRO A 33 0.81 -16.12 -7.62
N SER A 34 -0.51 -16.02 -7.71
CA SER A 34 -1.27 -16.38 -8.91
C SER A 34 -2.46 -15.45 -9.07
N PHE A 35 -3.02 -15.40 -10.28
CA PHE A 35 -4.27 -14.68 -10.52
C PHE A 35 -5.41 -15.24 -9.66
N ASP A 36 -5.52 -16.58 -9.58
CA ASP A 36 -6.63 -17.22 -8.84
C ASP A 36 -6.58 -16.94 -7.33
N LEU A 37 -5.38 -16.92 -6.74
CA LEU A 37 -5.21 -16.52 -5.33
C LEU A 37 -5.71 -15.09 -5.13
N ASN A 38 -5.22 -14.15 -5.93
CA ASN A 38 -5.58 -12.73 -5.81
C ASN A 38 -7.06 -12.50 -6.10
N LYS A 39 -7.63 -13.18 -7.09
CA LYS A 39 -9.08 -13.18 -7.38
C LYS A 39 -9.88 -13.65 -6.17
N THR A 40 -9.51 -14.77 -5.56
CA THR A 40 -10.19 -15.30 -4.37
C THR A 40 -10.15 -14.29 -3.21
N VAL A 41 -9.00 -13.68 -2.95
CA VAL A 41 -8.84 -12.68 -1.88
C VAL A 41 -9.69 -11.44 -2.15
N VAL A 42 -9.65 -10.90 -3.37
CA VAL A 42 -10.37 -9.65 -3.69
C VAL A 42 -11.88 -9.87 -3.74
N GLN A 43 -12.36 -11.00 -4.27
CA GLN A 43 -13.78 -11.33 -4.24
C GLN A 43 -14.32 -11.54 -2.83
N LYS A 44 -13.53 -12.17 -1.92
CA LYS A 44 -13.88 -12.24 -0.49
C LYS A 44 -13.90 -10.84 0.14
N ALA A 45 -12.89 -10.01 -0.12
CA ALA A 45 -12.85 -8.63 0.37
C ALA A 45 -14.10 -7.85 -0.09
N GLU A 46 -14.48 -7.97 -1.35
CA GLU A 46 -15.69 -7.34 -1.88
C GLU A 46 -16.97 -7.86 -1.21
N ALA A 47 -17.08 -9.19 -1.00
CA ALA A 47 -18.22 -9.80 -0.32
C ALA A 47 -18.34 -9.33 1.14
N PHE A 48 -17.22 -9.13 1.83
CA PHE A 48 -17.15 -8.59 3.19
C PHE A 48 -17.14 -7.05 3.24
N GLY A 49 -17.39 -6.36 2.12
CA GLY A 49 -17.57 -4.92 2.04
C GLY A 49 -16.30 -4.11 2.29
N PHE A 50 -15.16 -4.62 1.89
CA PHE A 50 -13.96 -3.81 1.81
C PHE A 50 -14.12 -2.73 0.76
N ASP A 51 -13.64 -1.53 1.06
CA ASP A 51 -13.75 -0.37 0.19
C ASP A 51 -12.75 -0.42 -0.96
N PHE A 52 -11.57 -1.01 -0.72
CA PHE A 52 -10.53 -1.08 -1.75
C PHE A 52 -9.57 -2.26 -1.59
N ALA A 53 -8.95 -2.63 -2.71
CA ALA A 53 -7.79 -3.52 -2.77
C ALA A 53 -6.63 -2.78 -3.43
N LEU A 54 -5.42 -2.95 -2.88
CA LEU A 54 -4.19 -2.34 -3.39
C LEU A 54 -3.15 -3.43 -3.66
N SER A 55 -2.51 -3.39 -4.81
CA SER A 55 -1.34 -4.22 -5.13
C SER A 55 -0.05 -3.41 -5.05
N MET A 56 1.03 -4.00 -4.52
CA MET A 56 2.36 -3.43 -4.66
C MET A 56 2.90 -3.65 -6.07
N ILE A 57 4.05 -3.06 -6.36
CA ILE A 57 4.97 -3.51 -7.40
C ILE A 57 6.29 -3.89 -6.72
N LYS A 58 6.86 -5.02 -7.14
CA LYS A 58 8.14 -5.51 -6.69
C LYS A 58 8.87 -6.13 -7.87
N LEU A 59 10.03 -5.56 -8.20
CA LEU A 59 10.79 -5.95 -9.40
C LEU A 59 12.01 -6.81 -9.06
N HIS A 60 12.44 -6.79 -7.80
CA HIS A 60 13.52 -7.60 -7.27
C HIS A 60 13.20 -7.98 -5.83
N GLY A 61 13.14 -9.27 -5.54
CA GLY A 61 12.87 -9.78 -4.20
C GLY A 61 14.03 -9.57 -3.24
N PHE A 62 13.87 -10.10 -2.04
CA PHE A 62 14.89 -10.01 -0.98
C PHE A 62 15.69 -11.30 -0.83
N GLY A 63 15.30 -12.38 -1.54
CA GLY A 63 15.98 -13.67 -1.51
C GLY A 63 15.87 -14.37 -0.15
N GLY A 64 17.00 -14.88 0.32
CA GLY A 64 17.10 -15.70 1.52
C GLY A 64 16.47 -17.09 1.36
N PRO A 65 16.50 -17.94 2.41
CA PRO A 65 15.85 -19.24 2.43
C PRO A 65 14.37 -19.23 2.09
N SER A 66 13.64 -18.15 2.45
CA SER A 66 12.22 -17.98 2.13
C SER A 66 11.96 -17.50 0.70
N GLN A 67 13.00 -17.15 -0.07
CA GLN A 67 12.88 -16.50 -1.38
C GLN A 67 11.89 -15.32 -1.33
N PHE A 68 11.99 -14.51 -0.29
CA PHE A 68 10.97 -13.51 0.03
C PHE A 68 10.82 -12.49 -1.10
N TRP A 69 9.62 -12.43 -1.68
CA TRP A 69 9.25 -11.59 -2.81
C TRP A 69 10.08 -11.79 -4.09
N ASP A 70 10.69 -12.97 -4.28
CA ASP A 70 11.36 -13.31 -5.54
C ASP A 70 10.38 -13.62 -6.67
N TYR A 71 9.15 -14.01 -6.34
CA TYR A 71 8.08 -14.27 -7.29
C TYR A 71 7.02 -13.19 -7.17
N ASN A 72 6.80 -12.44 -8.26
CA ASN A 72 5.84 -11.34 -8.28
C ASN A 72 5.05 -11.32 -9.59
N LEU A 73 3.80 -10.88 -9.52
CA LEU A 73 3.01 -10.50 -10.69
C LEU A 73 3.16 -8.99 -10.93
N GLU A 74 2.82 -8.52 -12.14
CA GLU A 74 2.84 -7.10 -12.46
C GLU A 74 1.51 -6.45 -12.05
N SER A 75 1.60 -5.26 -11.44
CA SER A 75 0.51 -4.63 -10.71
C SER A 75 -0.66 -4.18 -11.60
N PHE A 76 -0.40 -3.45 -12.69
CA PHE A 76 -1.46 -2.94 -13.58
C PHE A 76 -2.16 -4.07 -14.32
N THR A 77 -1.40 -5.03 -14.82
CA THR A 77 -1.94 -6.20 -15.52
C THR A 77 -2.83 -7.05 -14.59
N LEU A 78 -2.36 -7.30 -13.36
CA LEU A 78 -3.15 -8.03 -12.37
C LEU A 78 -4.44 -7.30 -12.03
N MET A 79 -4.36 -5.99 -11.73
CA MET A 79 -5.53 -5.19 -11.36
C MET A 79 -6.53 -5.06 -12.51
N SER A 80 -6.07 -5.05 -13.76
CA SER A 80 -6.98 -5.11 -14.93
C SER A 80 -7.81 -6.40 -14.94
N GLY A 81 -7.16 -7.54 -14.70
CA GLY A 81 -7.86 -8.82 -14.59
C GLY A 81 -8.83 -8.87 -13.42
N LEU A 82 -8.46 -8.32 -12.26
CA LEU A 82 -9.32 -8.26 -11.08
C LEU A 82 -10.51 -7.31 -11.29
N ALA A 83 -10.33 -6.22 -12.04
CA ALA A 83 -11.41 -5.31 -12.40
C ALA A 83 -12.53 -6.00 -13.18
N ALA A 84 -12.20 -6.96 -14.03
CA ALA A 84 -13.17 -7.70 -14.84
C ALA A 84 -13.95 -8.78 -14.06
N VAL A 85 -13.55 -9.09 -12.82
CA VAL A 85 -14.16 -10.17 -12.01
C VAL A 85 -14.68 -9.66 -10.65
N THR A 86 -14.83 -8.34 -10.51
CA THR A 86 -15.36 -7.64 -9.33
C THR A 86 -16.30 -6.53 -9.77
N ASP A 87 -17.23 -6.10 -8.89
CA ASP A 87 -18.31 -5.17 -9.25
C ASP A 87 -18.30 -3.86 -8.45
N ARG A 88 -17.81 -3.86 -7.20
CA ARG A 88 -17.94 -2.75 -6.25
C ARG A 88 -16.61 -2.26 -5.68
N ILE A 89 -15.72 -3.18 -5.32
CA ILE A 89 -14.44 -2.86 -4.66
C ILE A 89 -13.57 -1.98 -5.55
N ARG A 90 -12.99 -0.95 -4.98
CA ARG A 90 -12.05 -0.07 -5.68
C ARG A 90 -10.68 -0.72 -5.79
N LEU A 91 -10.00 -0.58 -6.91
CA LEU A 91 -8.76 -1.28 -7.21
C LEU A 91 -7.63 -0.29 -7.45
N PHE A 92 -6.53 -0.41 -6.69
CA PHE A 92 -5.36 0.45 -6.85
C PHE A 92 -4.15 -0.35 -7.33
N ALA A 93 -3.66 -0.01 -8.53
CA ALA A 93 -2.37 -0.52 -9.01
C ALA A 93 -1.22 0.39 -8.59
N THR A 94 -0.07 -0.18 -8.29
CA THR A 94 1.14 0.58 -7.97
C THR A 94 1.97 0.85 -9.23
N CYS A 95 2.26 2.12 -9.47
CA CYS A 95 3.19 2.58 -10.49
C CYS A 95 4.55 2.89 -9.89
N ALA A 96 5.60 2.21 -10.36
CA ALA A 96 6.98 2.59 -10.14
C ALA A 96 7.39 3.59 -11.22
N VAL A 97 7.45 4.88 -10.89
CA VAL A 97 7.57 6.00 -11.86
C VAL A 97 8.77 5.90 -12.81
N LEU A 98 9.82 5.17 -12.43
CA LEU A 98 11.00 4.98 -13.28
C LEU A 98 10.81 3.91 -14.36
N THR A 99 9.76 3.09 -14.30
CA THR A 99 9.55 1.99 -15.24
C THR A 99 8.67 2.35 -16.43
N MET A 100 7.85 3.37 -16.31
CA MET A 100 6.89 3.77 -17.34
C MET A 100 6.84 5.28 -17.48
N PRO A 101 6.75 5.83 -18.69
CA PRO A 101 6.51 7.27 -18.87
C PRO A 101 5.07 7.64 -18.44
N PRO A 102 4.86 8.87 -17.90
CA PRO A 102 3.57 9.28 -17.37
C PRO A 102 2.39 9.17 -18.37
N PRO A 103 2.54 9.43 -19.69
CA PRO A 103 1.43 9.25 -20.63
C PRO A 103 1.01 7.79 -20.82
N LEU A 104 1.96 6.84 -20.72
CA LEU A 104 1.63 5.41 -20.80
C LEU A 104 0.84 4.98 -19.56
N THR A 105 1.31 5.37 -18.37
CA THR A 105 0.59 5.11 -17.10
C THR A 105 -0.80 5.72 -17.11
N ALA A 106 -0.95 6.96 -17.59
CA ALA A 106 -2.24 7.62 -17.73
C ALA A 106 -3.19 6.82 -18.63
N ARG A 107 -2.71 6.31 -19.76
CA ARG A 107 -3.51 5.51 -20.71
C ARG A 107 -3.89 4.14 -20.14
N MET A 108 -2.97 3.47 -19.47
CA MET A 108 -3.26 2.19 -18.79
C MET A 108 -4.33 2.38 -17.72
N ALA A 109 -4.22 3.45 -16.93
CA ALA A 109 -5.20 3.78 -15.89
C ALA A 109 -6.60 4.03 -16.49
N VAL A 110 -6.72 4.77 -17.59
CA VAL A 110 -8.00 4.97 -18.30
C VAL A 110 -8.56 3.66 -18.84
N THR A 111 -7.71 2.76 -19.32
CA THR A 111 -8.16 1.44 -19.79
C THR A 111 -8.77 0.63 -18.64
N ILE A 112 -8.11 0.60 -17.48
CA ILE A 112 -8.61 -0.14 -16.32
C ILE A 112 -9.83 0.58 -15.69
N ASP A 113 -9.88 1.91 -15.73
CA ASP A 113 -11.06 2.68 -15.35
C ASP A 113 -12.29 2.25 -16.16
N SER A 114 -12.13 2.10 -17.48
CA SER A 114 -13.19 1.59 -18.36
C SER A 114 -13.60 0.15 -18.02
N VAL A 115 -12.66 -0.76 -17.79
CA VAL A 115 -12.94 -2.15 -17.41
C VAL A 115 -13.64 -2.22 -16.06
N SER A 116 -13.24 -1.37 -15.12
CA SER A 116 -13.76 -1.35 -13.74
C SER A 116 -15.00 -0.47 -13.57
N HIS A 117 -15.47 0.23 -14.61
CA HIS A 117 -16.57 1.19 -14.53
C HIS A 117 -16.35 2.27 -13.45
N GLY A 118 -15.16 2.93 -13.49
CA GLY A 118 -14.84 4.06 -12.61
C GLY A 118 -14.32 3.70 -11.22
N ARG A 119 -13.91 2.44 -10.97
CA ARG A 119 -13.40 1.98 -9.67
C ARG A 119 -11.88 1.95 -9.56
N PHE A 120 -11.16 2.41 -10.55
CA PHE A 120 -9.70 2.33 -10.57
C PHE A 120 -9.02 3.52 -9.90
N GLY A 121 -7.86 3.27 -9.30
CA GLY A 121 -6.95 4.26 -8.74
C GLY A 121 -5.49 3.86 -8.92
N VAL A 122 -4.57 4.77 -8.69
CA VAL A 122 -3.13 4.56 -8.87
C VAL A 122 -2.39 4.88 -7.57
N ASN A 123 -1.52 3.98 -7.14
CA ASN A 123 -0.52 4.25 -6.11
C ASN A 123 0.81 4.62 -6.77
N ILE A 124 1.38 5.76 -6.41
CA ILE A 124 2.63 6.27 -6.97
C ILE A 124 3.78 6.02 -5.99
N ILE A 125 4.82 5.30 -6.45
CA ILE A 125 6.06 5.12 -5.70
C ILE A 125 7.23 5.75 -6.42
N SER A 126 8.09 6.42 -5.64
CA SER A 126 9.18 7.26 -6.16
C SER A 126 10.40 6.49 -6.67
N GLY A 127 10.45 5.16 -6.51
CA GLY A 127 11.58 4.37 -7.00
C GLY A 127 12.84 4.49 -6.14
N TRP A 128 12.73 4.24 -4.83
CA TRP A 128 13.86 4.38 -3.91
C TRP A 128 14.78 3.16 -3.82
N GLN A 129 14.32 1.97 -4.20
CA GLN A 129 15.11 0.73 -4.17
C GLN A 129 15.96 0.59 -5.44
N ARG A 130 17.18 1.09 -5.39
CA ARG A 130 18.12 1.16 -6.52
C ARG A 130 18.23 -0.17 -7.30
N ARG A 131 18.30 -1.30 -6.60
CA ARG A 131 18.51 -2.61 -7.24
C ARG A 131 17.37 -3.03 -8.17
N GLU A 132 16.16 -2.62 -7.89
CA GLU A 132 15.01 -2.90 -8.78
C GLU A 132 15.19 -2.29 -10.16
N TYR A 133 15.89 -1.16 -10.25
CA TYR A 133 16.07 -0.39 -11.50
C TYR A 133 17.42 -0.67 -12.15
N THR A 134 18.49 -0.93 -11.39
CA THR A 134 19.78 -1.27 -11.96
C THR A 134 19.76 -2.59 -12.72
N GLN A 135 18.98 -3.59 -12.27
CA GLN A 135 18.83 -4.85 -13.00
C GLN A 135 18.23 -4.67 -14.41
N MET A 136 17.46 -3.60 -14.63
CA MET A 136 16.84 -3.27 -15.90
C MET A 136 17.62 -2.21 -16.68
N GLY A 137 18.75 -1.70 -16.15
CA GLY A 137 19.55 -0.65 -16.79
C GLY A 137 18.90 0.73 -16.80
N ILE A 138 17.89 1.00 -15.95
CA ILE A 138 17.12 2.26 -15.96
C ILE A 138 17.31 3.12 -14.69
N TRP A 139 18.29 2.78 -13.84
CA TRP A 139 18.58 3.61 -12.67
C TRP A 139 19.17 4.96 -13.08
N PRO A 140 18.54 6.11 -12.74
CA PRO A 140 18.98 7.42 -13.23
C PRO A 140 20.19 8.02 -12.48
N GLY A 141 20.70 7.32 -11.46
CA GLY A 141 21.82 7.82 -10.65
C GLY A 141 21.41 8.29 -9.26
N SER A 142 22.42 8.60 -8.42
CA SER A 142 22.20 8.91 -6.99
C SER A 142 21.46 10.21 -6.75
N ASP A 143 21.48 11.16 -7.69
CA ASP A 143 20.77 12.43 -7.60
C ASP A 143 19.25 12.23 -7.54
N HIS A 144 18.75 11.09 -8.02
CA HIS A 144 17.36 10.71 -7.92
C HIS A 144 16.84 10.74 -6.48
N TYR A 145 17.63 10.30 -5.50
CA TYR A 145 17.21 10.32 -4.10
C TYR A 145 16.79 11.71 -3.61
N ASN A 146 17.49 12.76 -4.05
CA ASN A 146 17.22 14.13 -3.65
C ASN A 146 16.04 14.76 -4.42
N ARG A 147 15.83 14.35 -5.67
CA ARG A 147 14.84 14.95 -6.58
C ARG A 147 13.65 14.03 -6.89
N ARG A 148 13.53 12.86 -6.25
CA ARG A 148 12.50 11.86 -6.56
C ARG A 148 11.07 12.36 -6.40
N TYR A 149 10.81 13.26 -5.47
CA TYR A 149 9.47 13.81 -5.27
C TYR A 149 9.14 14.95 -6.23
N ASP A 150 10.15 15.71 -6.68
CA ASP A 150 9.97 16.66 -7.79
C ASP A 150 9.63 15.90 -9.07
N TYR A 151 10.37 14.82 -9.36
CA TYR A 151 10.07 13.90 -10.48
C TYR A 151 8.64 13.33 -10.39
N CYS A 152 8.21 12.87 -9.22
CA CYS A 152 6.85 12.38 -9.01
C CYS A 152 5.81 13.50 -9.18
N GLY A 153 6.11 14.72 -8.77
CA GLY A 153 5.22 15.87 -8.93
C GLY A 153 4.93 16.19 -10.39
N GLU A 154 5.97 16.28 -11.23
CA GLU A 154 5.80 16.44 -12.68
C GLU A 154 5.05 15.27 -13.31
N TYR A 155 5.41 14.04 -12.88
CA TYR A 155 4.77 12.80 -13.33
C TYR A 155 3.25 12.82 -13.11
N VAL A 156 2.82 13.15 -11.90
CA VAL A 156 1.39 13.23 -11.54
C VAL A 156 0.71 14.40 -12.22
N SER A 157 1.37 15.54 -12.35
CA SER A 157 0.82 16.72 -13.07
C SER A 157 0.48 16.38 -14.51
N ILE A 158 1.37 15.68 -15.22
CA ILE A 158 1.12 15.23 -16.60
C ILE A 158 -0.06 14.25 -16.64
N MET A 159 -0.12 13.29 -15.72
CA MET A 159 -1.25 12.34 -15.66
C MET A 159 -2.57 13.07 -15.43
N ARG A 160 -2.62 14.05 -14.50
CA ARG A 160 -3.82 14.85 -14.23
C ARG A 160 -4.25 15.65 -15.45
N GLU A 161 -3.32 16.36 -16.13
CA GLU A 161 -3.64 17.10 -17.37
C GLU A 161 -4.24 16.16 -18.42
N LEU A 162 -3.64 15.00 -18.64
CA LEU A 162 -4.13 14.00 -19.60
C LEU A 162 -5.51 13.46 -19.23
N TRP A 163 -5.80 13.24 -17.94
CA TRP A 163 -7.11 12.75 -17.49
C TRP A 163 -8.18 13.83 -17.51
N ASP A 164 -7.81 15.10 -17.26
CA ASP A 164 -8.77 16.19 -17.13
C ASP A 164 -9.08 16.84 -18.49
N THR A 165 -8.11 16.85 -19.43
CA THR A 165 -8.21 17.56 -20.70
C THR A 165 -8.01 16.69 -21.94
N GLY A 166 -7.52 15.47 -21.80
CA GLY A 166 -7.14 14.58 -22.89
C GLY A 166 -5.83 14.96 -23.59
N ARG A 167 -5.15 16.02 -23.13
CA ARG A 167 -3.93 16.55 -23.76
C ARG A 167 -2.96 17.10 -22.71
N SER A 168 -1.66 17.06 -22.99
CA SER A 168 -0.61 17.74 -22.23
C SER A 168 0.47 18.29 -23.14
N ASP A 169 0.85 19.54 -22.90
CA ASP A 169 2.03 20.21 -23.45
C ASP A 169 3.02 20.57 -22.33
N PHE A 170 2.98 19.84 -21.21
CA PHE A 170 3.76 20.07 -20.01
C PHE A 170 5.25 20.22 -20.31
N LYS A 171 5.89 21.22 -19.72
CA LYS A 171 7.32 21.48 -19.79
C LYS A 171 7.87 21.64 -18.37
N GLY A 172 8.64 20.65 -17.93
CA GLY A 172 9.28 20.63 -16.60
C GLY A 172 10.77 20.30 -16.71
N ASP A 173 11.35 20.03 -15.60
CA ASP A 173 12.78 19.64 -15.51
C ASP A 173 13.03 18.22 -15.99
N PHE A 174 12.07 17.30 -15.75
CA PHE A 174 12.20 15.87 -16.03
C PHE A 174 11.45 15.45 -17.28
N PHE A 175 10.36 16.14 -17.60
CA PHE A 175 9.47 15.74 -18.69
C PHE A 175 9.18 16.92 -19.63
N GLN A 176 9.17 16.61 -20.93
CA GLN A 176 8.84 17.55 -22.00
C GLN A 176 7.78 16.90 -22.89
N MET A 177 6.52 17.31 -22.74
CA MET A 177 5.41 16.85 -23.58
C MET A 177 5.27 17.75 -24.80
N ASP A 178 4.84 17.18 -25.92
CA ASP A 178 4.57 17.88 -27.18
C ASP A 178 3.31 17.31 -27.81
N ASP A 179 2.20 18.05 -27.71
CA ASP A 179 0.86 17.61 -28.13
C ASP A 179 0.51 16.19 -27.68
N CYS A 180 0.90 15.84 -26.44
CA CYS A 180 0.70 14.49 -25.93
C CYS A 180 -0.79 14.23 -25.68
N ARG A 181 -1.34 13.13 -26.23
CA ARG A 181 -2.77 12.82 -26.22
C ARG A 181 -3.06 11.58 -25.37
N CYS A 182 -4.16 11.65 -24.60
CA CYS A 182 -4.73 10.51 -23.88
C CYS A 182 -6.25 10.51 -24.00
N LEU A 183 -6.76 9.92 -25.07
CA LEU A 183 -8.20 9.74 -25.30
C LEU A 183 -8.51 8.24 -25.45
N PRO A 184 -9.67 7.77 -24.97
CA PRO A 184 -10.70 8.53 -24.23
C PRO A 184 -10.19 9.03 -22.88
N MET A 185 -10.89 10.00 -22.29
CA MET A 185 -10.66 10.42 -20.91
C MET A 185 -11.27 9.39 -19.93
N PRO A 186 -10.85 9.35 -18.65
CA PRO A 186 -11.45 8.45 -17.68
C PRO A 186 -12.93 8.77 -17.43
N THR A 187 -13.71 7.76 -17.07
CA THR A 187 -15.14 7.89 -16.77
C THR A 187 -15.43 8.52 -15.41
N ALA A 188 -14.47 8.41 -14.50
CA ALA A 188 -14.51 9.01 -13.17
C ALA A 188 -13.14 9.57 -12.79
N ARG A 189 -13.08 10.42 -11.76
CA ARG A 189 -11.80 10.89 -11.22
C ARG A 189 -11.00 9.72 -10.68
N ILE A 190 -9.80 9.52 -11.21
CA ILE A 190 -8.87 8.47 -10.77
C ILE A 190 -8.16 8.95 -9.49
N PRO A 191 -8.39 8.34 -8.32
CA PRO A 191 -7.71 8.72 -7.09
C PRO A 191 -6.25 8.26 -7.10
N ILE A 192 -5.40 9.02 -6.38
CA ILE A 192 -3.98 8.74 -6.24
C ILE A 192 -3.66 8.43 -4.78
N ILE A 193 -2.95 7.32 -4.55
CA ILE A 193 -2.27 7.01 -3.29
C ILE A 193 -0.79 7.34 -3.46
N SER A 194 -0.15 7.81 -2.40
CA SER A 194 1.30 7.95 -2.26
C SER A 194 1.80 7.06 -1.12
N ALA A 195 3.09 6.73 -1.12
CA ALA A 195 3.72 5.93 -0.07
C ALA A 195 4.89 6.67 0.62
N GLY A 196 5.05 7.95 0.37
CA GLY A 196 6.12 8.77 0.96
C GLY A 196 5.88 9.07 2.43
N GLN A 197 6.81 8.66 3.30
CA GLN A 197 6.71 8.88 4.75
C GLN A 197 7.80 9.82 5.31
N SER A 198 8.81 10.17 4.50
CA SER A 198 9.77 11.24 4.84
C SER A 198 9.10 12.61 4.81
N ASP A 199 9.75 13.65 5.33
CA ASP A 199 9.22 15.01 5.27
C ASP A 199 8.89 15.44 3.83
N ALA A 200 9.82 15.27 2.90
CA ALA A 200 9.57 15.53 1.47
C ALA A 200 8.43 14.67 0.90
N GLY A 201 8.35 13.39 1.30
CA GLY A 201 7.32 12.47 0.84
C GLY A 201 5.93 12.82 1.35
N THR A 202 5.79 13.27 2.59
CA THR A 202 4.51 13.72 3.15
C THR A 202 4.05 15.04 2.55
N ARG A 203 4.97 15.97 2.27
CA ARG A 203 4.66 17.21 1.52
C ARG A 203 4.18 16.93 0.11
N TYR A 204 4.86 16.03 -0.60
CA TYR A 204 4.42 15.54 -1.91
C TYR A 204 3.02 14.91 -1.83
N ALA A 205 2.77 14.04 -0.86
CA ALA A 205 1.47 13.41 -0.68
C ALA A 205 0.36 14.45 -0.41
N ALA A 206 0.60 15.42 0.47
CA ALA A 206 -0.35 16.49 0.78
C ALA A 206 -0.71 17.34 -0.45
N GLN A 207 0.22 17.51 -1.40
CA GLN A 207 0.01 18.31 -2.61
C GLN A 207 -0.67 17.54 -3.75
N TYR A 208 -0.32 16.26 -3.94
CA TYR A 208 -0.67 15.53 -5.17
C TYR A 208 -1.57 14.32 -4.96
N ALA A 209 -1.66 13.78 -3.74
CA ALA A 209 -2.36 12.53 -3.47
C ALA A 209 -3.67 12.72 -2.72
N ASP A 210 -4.60 11.79 -2.93
CA ASP A 210 -5.85 11.70 -2.16
C ASP A 210 -5.62 10.98 -0.83
N TYR A 211 -4.70 10.01 -0.85
CA TYR A 211 -4.33 9.24 0.34
C TYR A 211 -2.81 9.03 0.40
N ASN A 212 -2.28 8.94 1.62
CA ASN A 212 -0.91 8.51 1.85
C ASN A 212 -0.87 7.22 2.67
N PHE A 213 -0.11 6.27 2.17
CA PHE A 213 0.18 5.03 2.85
C PHE A 213 1.10 5.30 4.05
N CYS A 214 0.65 4.93 5.25
CA CYS A 214 1.41 5.02 6.49
C CYS A 214 1.65 3.62 7.07
N SER A 215 2.91 3.23 7.26
CA SER A 215 3.22 1.98 7.93
C SER A 215 2.99 2.12 9.44
N SER A 216 2.26 1.20 10.04
CA SER A 216 2.26 0.99 11.48
C SER A 216 3.60 0.40 11.95
N GLY A 217 3.80 0.17 13.24
CA GLY A 217 5.02 -0.40 13.78
C GLY A 217 4.80 -1.11 15.12
N GLY A 218 5.66 -2.09 15.43
CA GLY A 218 5.57 -2.86 16.66
C GLY A 218 4.51 -3.95 16.62
N ILE A 219 4.39 -4.64 17.75
CA ILE A 219 3.40 -5.71 17.97
C ILE A 219 2.37 -5.19 18.95
N ASN A 220 1.08 -5.28 18.59
CA ASN A 220 -0.04 -4.83 19.42
C ASN A 220 0.10 -3.37 19.90
N GLN A 221 0.62 -2.51 19.02
CA GLN A 221 0.79 -1.08 19.28
C GLN A 221 0.05 -0.26 18.20
N PRO A 222 -1.29 -0.27 18.19
CA PRO A 222 -2.09 0.29 17.11
C PRO A 222 -1.88 1.81 16.92
N THR A 223 -1.66 2.56 17.99
CA THR A 223 -1.49 4.02 17.94
C THR A 223 -0.06 4.48 17.63
N ARG A 224 0.90 3.55 17.52
CA ARG A 224 2.32 3.88 17.25
C ARG A 224 2.55 4.57 15.89
N VAL A 225 1.58 4.54 15.00
CA VAL A 225 1.57 5.27 13.74
C VAL A 225 1.36 6.78 13.91
N ALA A 226 0.88 7.24 15.07
CA ALA A 226 0.48 8.63 15.31
C ALA A 226 1.51 9.69 14.89
N PRO A 227 2.83 9.57 15.13
CA PRO A 227 3.81 10.57 14.67
C PRO A 227 3.87 10.70 13.15
N SER A 228 3.75 9.59 12.40
CA SER A 228 3.75 9.61 10.93
C SER A 228 2.47 10.25 10.38
N VAL A 229 1.33 9.98 11.00
CA VAL A 229 0.04 10.59 10.61
C VAL A 229 0.03 12.08 10.96
N ALA A 230 0.53 12.46 12.14
CA ALA A 230 0.62 13.87 12.54
C ALA A 230 1.48 14.71 11.56
N ARG A 231 2.59 14.13 11.05
CA ARG A 231 3.39 14.78 9.99
C ARG A 231 2.57 15.04 8.73
N LEU A 232 1.74 14.09 8.29
CA LEU A 232 0.86 14.28 7.13
C LEU A 232 -0.21 15.33 7.38
N VAL A 233 -0.81 15.35 8.57
CA VAL A 233 -1.80 16.37 8.98
C VAL A 233 -1.18 17.76 8.96
N GLU A 234 0.05 17.90 9.44
CA GLU A 234 0.75 19.19 9.42
C GLU A 234 1.10 19.61 7.98
N ALA A 235 1.60 18.69 7.14
CA ALA A 235 1.85 18.98 5.72
C ALA A 235 0.57 19.42 4.99
N ASN A 236 -0.58 18.78 5.25
CA ASN A 236 -1.87 19.22 4.73
C ASN A 236 -2.22 20.64 5.16
N ARG A 237 -2.00 20.97 6.45
CA ARG A 237 -2.29 22.30 6.99
C ARG A 237 -1.44 23.38 6.31
N GLU A 238 -0.15 23.12 6.09
CA GLU A 238 0.79 24.05 5.45
C GLU A 238 0.48 24.31 3.98
N ILE A 239 0.05 23.28 3.26
CA ILE A 239 -0.15 23.33 1.79
C ILE A 239 -1.63 23.59 1.43
N GLY A 240 -2.55 23.44 2.38
CA GLY A 240 -3.99 23.46 2.10
C GLY A 240 -4.50 22.15 1.49
N GLY A 241 -3.77 21.06 1.68
CA GLY A 241 -4.11 19.71 1.18
C GLY A 241 -5.19 19.01 2.01
N LYS A 242 -5.67 17.87 1.49
CA LYS A 242 -6.69 17.03 2.15
C LYS A 242 -6.34 15.53 2.06
N CYS A 243 -5.05 15.22 1.96
CA CYS A 243 -4.58 13.85 1.86
C CYS A 243 -4.85 13.05 3.14
N GLY A 244 -5.55 11.93 3.04
CA GLY A 244 -5.87 11.08 4.17
C GLY A 244 -4.83 10.00 4.44
N ALA A 245 -4.66 9.59 5.71
CA ALA A 245 -3.77 8.49 6.05
C ALA A 245 -4.47 7.14 5.91
N LEU A 246 -3.91 6.22 5.12
CA LEU A 246 -4.25 4.80 5.09
C LEU A 246 -3.17 4.02 5.84
N VAL A 247 -3.54 3.38 6.95
CA VAL A 247 -2.57 2.70 7.82
C VAL A 247 -2.45 1.23 7.48
N LEU A 248 -1.26 0.80 7.04
CA LEU A 248 -0.98 -0.62 6.85
C LEU A 248 -0.72 -1.30 8.19
N THR A 249 -1.42 -2.40 8.44
CA THR A 249 -1.17 -3.30 9.56
C THR A 249 -1.44 -4.75 9.16
N MET A 250 -0.67 -5.68 9.74
CA MET A 250 -0.90 -7.11 9.59
C MET A 250 -1.79 -7.62 10.71
N ILE A 251 -2.63 -8.60 10.39
CA ILE A 251 -3.44 -9.32 11.37
C ILE A 251 -2.97 -10.77 11.44
N ILE A 252 -2.72 -11.23 12.66
CA ILE A 252 -2.54 -12.65 13.02
C ILE A 252 -3.55 -12.95 14.11
N ALA A 253 -4.67 -13.56 13.71
CA ALA A 253 -5.80 -13.80 14.61
C ALA A 253 -6.06 -15.29 14.84
N ASP A 254 -6.65 -15.61 16.00
CA ASP A 254 -7.13 -16.94 16.33
C ASP A 254 -8.29 -16.85 17.34
N GLU A 255 -8.85 -17.98 17.77
CA GLU A 255 -9.95 -18.04 18.76
C GLU A 255 -9.57 -17.40 20.11
N THR A 256 -8.30 -17.49 20.52
CA THR A 256 -7.79 -16.91 21.76
C THR A 256 -6.51 -16.13 21.55
N ASP A 257 -6.24 -15.15 22.42
CA ASP A 257 -4.96 -14.41 22.41
C ASP A 257 -3.75 -15.34 22.53
N GLN A 258 -3.86 -16.41 23.31
CA GLN A 258 -2.80 -17.40 23.47
C GLN A 258 -2.53 -18.16 22.16
N ALA A 259 -3.57 -18.60 21.43
CA ALA A 259 -3.43 -19.32 20.17
C ALA A 259 -2.83 -18.41 19.09
N ALA A 260 -3.30 -17.16 18.97
CA ALA A 260 -2.74 -16.18 18.05
C ALA A 260 -1.27 -15.88 18.36
N MET A 261 -0.92 -15.72 19.64
CA MET A 261 0.46 -15.48 20.05
C MET A 261 1.35 -16.70 19.77
N ALA A 262 0.84 -17.92 19.91
CA ALA A 262 1.58 -19.14 19.54
C ALA A 262 1.89 -19.20 18.03
N LYS A 263 0.96 -18.77 17.15
CA LYS A 263 1.25 -18.59 15.71
C LYS A 263 2.38 -17.59 15.49
N TRP A 264 2.29 -16.43 16.11
CA TRP A 264 3.32 -15.40 16.01
C TRP A 264 4.70 -15.89 16.43
N GLU A 265 4.80 -16.58 17.57
CA GLU A 265 6.07 -17.15 18.05
C GLU A 265 6.60 -18.23 17.10
N HIS A 266 5.72 -19.04 16.51
CA HIS A 266 6.10 -20.01 15.48
C HIS A 266 6.71 -19.31 14.25
N TYR A 267 6.09 -18.22 13.76
CA TYR A 267 6.63 -17.46 12.63
C TYR A 267 7.96 -16.77 12.96
N LYS A 268 8.13 -16.30 14.18
CA LYS A 268 9.41 -15.75 14.65
C LYS A 268 10.55 -16.77 14.66
N GLN A 269 10.27 -18.03 14.99
CA GLN A 269 11.28 -19.09 14.96
C GLN A 269 11.86 -19.32 13.56
N GLY A 270 11.07 -19.09 12.52
CA GLY A 270 11.49 -19.20 11.13
C GLY A 270 11.97 -17.89 10.52
N THR A 271 12.28 -16.85 11.29
CA THR A 271 12.73 -15.55 10.76
C THR A 271 13.86 -15.72 9.76
N ASP A 272 13.67 -15.22 8.54
CA ASP A 272 14.68 -15.24 7.49
C ASP A 272 15.60 -14.01 7.62
N VAL A 273 16.68 -14.22 8.36
CA VAL A 273 17.66 -13.14 8.65
C VAL A 273 18.42 -12.65 7.42
N GLU A 274 18.59 -13.51 6.40
CA GLU A 274 19.27 -13.13 5.16
C GLU A 274 18.40 -12.17 4.34
N ALA A 275 17.11 -12.49 4.18
CA ALA A 275 16.15 -11.62 3.51
C ALA A 275 15.98 -10.29 4.25
N ILE A 276 15.96 -10.30 5.59
CA ILE A 276 15.92 -9.09 6.41
C ILE A 276 17.18 -8.24 6.21
N ALA A 277 18.36 -8.84 6.25
CA ALA A 277 19.63 -8.14 6.05
C ALA A 277 19.68 -7.49 4.67
N TRP A 278 19.24 -8.22 3.63
CA TRP A 278 19.17 -7.66 2.27
C TRP A 278 18.19 -6.48 2.19
N ARG A 279 17.00 -6.63 2.76
CA ARG A 279 15.99 -5.54 2.84
C ARG A 279 16.56 -4.28 3.48
N ASP A 280 17.27 -4.44 4.59
CA ASP A 280 17.77 -3.30 5.37
C ASP A 280 18.98 -2.64 4.73
N ALA A 281 19.82 -3.41 4.02
CA ALA A 281 20.92 -2.88 3.23
C ALA A 281 20.45 -1.92 2.10
N GLN A 282 19.25 -2.11 1.55
CA GLN A 282 18.70 -1.20 0.54
C GLN A 282 18.46 0.22 1.08
N ALA A 283 18.31 0.37 2.39
CA ALA A 283 18.13 1.69 3.00
C ALA A 283 19.41 2.51 3.13
N GLU A 284 20.55 1.86 3.04
CA GLU A 284 21.86 2.55 3.15
C GLU A 284 22.16 3.41 1.93
N ASP A 285 21.53 3.09 0.80
CA ASP A 285 21.61 3.88 -0.44
C ASP A 285 20.84 5.21 -0.36
N ASP A 286 19.84 5.34 0.55
CA ASP A 286 19.07 6.58 0.71
C ASP A 286 19.72 7.53 1.72
N PRO A 287 20.23 8.69 1.29
CA PRO A 287 20.94 9.63 2.16
C PRO A 287 20.03 10.35 3.17
N THR A 288 18.72 10.34 3.00
CA THR A 288 17.79 11.14 3.83
C THR A 288 17.71 10.65 5.27
N ARG A 289 17.91 9.36 5.54
CA ARG A 289 17.93 8.72 6.88
C ARG A 289 16.84 9.19 7.84
N ASP A 290 15.66 9.52 7.33
CA ASP A 290 14.53 10.02 8.12
C ASP A 290 14.06 8.94 9.14
N PRO A 291 14.01 9.26 10.46
CA PRO A 291 13.66 8.28 11.51
C PRO A 291 12.20 7.81 11.44
N LEU A 292 11.33 8.49 10.71
CA LEU A 292 9.92 8.10 10.51
C LEU A 292 9.68 7.42 9.17
N ALA A 293 10.71 7.22 8.34
CA ALA A 293 10.55 6.65 7.01
C ALA A 293 11.41 5.40 6.80
N GLY A 294 10.89 4.48 5.98
CA GLY A 294 11.58 3.29 5.51
C GLY A 294 12.20 2.42 6.61
N PRO A 295 13.38 1.83 6.36
CA PRO A 295 14.08 0.99 7.33
C PRO A 295 14.56 1.74 8.59
N ASN A 296 14.84 3.04 8.48
CA ASN A 296 15.23 3.83 9.65
C ASN A 296 14.10 3.88 10.70
N LYS A 297 12.84 3.93 10.25
CA LYS A 297 11.69 3.81 11.14
C LYS A 297 11.72 2.51 11.92
N ARG A 298 12.03 1.38 11.29
CA ARG A 298 12.10 0.08 11.97
C ARG A 298 13.20 0.07 13.03
N ARG A 299 14.39 0.61 12.74
CA ARG A 299 15.49 0.77 13.71
C ARG A 299 15.07 1.65 14.89
N THR A 300 14.48 2.81 14.62
CA THR A 300 13.96 3.71 15.67
C THR A 300 12.91 3.03 16.57
N LEU A 301 12.11 2.15 15.99
CA LEU A 301 11.07 1.41 16.71
C LEU A 301 11.59 0.11 17.37
N GLY A 302 12.85 -0.30 17.16
CA GLY A 302 13.39 -1.56 17.64
C GLY A 302 12.67 -2.78 17.04
N THR A 303 12.22 -2.69 15.80
CA THR A 303 11.47 -3.72 15.07
C THR A 303 12.17 -4.23 13.83
N ASP A 304 13.43 -3.87 13.65
CA ASP A 304 14.27 -4.24 12.51
C ASP A 304 14.48 -5.75 12.37
N ASN A 305 14.54 -6.49 13.49
CA ASN A 305 14.72 -7.94 13.50
C ASN A 305 13.40 -8.74 13.51
N LEU A 306 12.25 -8.08 13.36
CA LEU A 306 10.98 -8.78 13.28
C LEU A 306 10.71 -9.27 11.84
N PRO A 307 10.12 -10.47 11.68
CA PRO A 307 9.84 -11.05 10.37
C PRO A 307 8.64 -10.38 9.69
N THR A 308 8.51 -9.06 9.78
CA THR A 308 7.40 -8.30 9.19
C THR A 308 7.87 -7.04 8.48
N GLN A 309 7.06 -6.52 7.57
CA GLN A 309 7.30 -5.25 6.88
C GLN A 309 6.74 -4.03 7.63
N GLY A 310 5.91 -4.24 8.65
CA GLY A 310 5.26 -3.18 9.40
C GLY A 310 4.73 -3.66 10.75
N GLY A 311 3.77 -2.95 11.32
CA GLY A 311 3.12 -3.33 12.57
C GLY A 311 2.19 -4.53 12.42
N VAL A 312 2.06 -5.27 13.50
CA VAL A 312 1.27 -6.50 13.58
C VAL A 312 0.30 -6.42 14.76
N LEU A 313 -0.94 -6.80 14.53
CA LEU A 313 -1.95 -7.02 15.57
C LEU A 313 -2.15 -8.53 15.73
N VAL A 314 -1.76 -9.05 16.89
CA VAL A 314 -1.79 -10.47 17.24
C VAL A 314 -2.75 -10.66 18.40
N GLY A 315 -3.80 -11.46 18.21
CA GLY A 315 -4.75 -11.69 19.30
C GLY A 315 -6.02 -12.43 18.87
N SER A 316 -6.91 -12.61 19.83
CA SER A 316 -8.26 -13.11 19.56
C SER A 316 -9.02 -12.14 18.64
N TYR A 317 -10.07 -12.62 18.02
CA TYR A 317 -10.91 -11.80 17.14
C TYR A 317 -11.39 -10.52 17.83
N ALA A 318 -11.80 -10.62 19.10
CA ALA A 318 -12.21 -9.47 19.90
C ALA A 318 -11.05 -8.51 20.24
N SER A 319 -9.86 -9.05 20.54
CA SER A 319 -8.67 -8.23 20.80
C SER A 319 -8.23 -7.47 19.55
N VAL A 320 -8.24 -8.11 18.38
CA VAL A 320 -7.90 -7.46 17.10
C VAL A 320 -8.92 -6.36 16.76
N ALA A 321 -10.22 -6.63 16.89
CA ALA A 321 -11.27 -5.62 16.65
C ALA A 321 -11.06 -4.37 17.54
N ARG A 322 -10.82 -4.56 18.83
CA ARG A 322 -10.55 -3.46 19.77
C ARG A 322 -9.29 -2.67 19.38
N MET A 323 -8.21 -3.34 18.95
CA MET A 323 -6.98 -2.67 18.52
C MET A 323 -7.18 -1.88 17.22
N LEU A 324 -8.03 -2.34 16.29
CA LEU A 324 -8.40 -1.59 15.08
C LEU A 324 -9.27 -0.38 15.41
N ASP A 325 -10.19 -0.49 16.37
CA ASP A 325 -10.94 0.65 16.89
C ASP A 325 -10.00 1.69 17.50
N GLU A 326 -9.02 1.25 18.33
CA GLU A 326 -8.03 2.13 18.92
C GLU A 326 -7.16 2.84 17.85
N LEU A 327 -6.70 2.10 16.82
CA LEU A 327 -5.97 2.68 15.68
C LEU A 327 -6.79 3.77 14.99
N SER A 328 -8.07 3.54 14.83
CA SER A 328 -8.99 4.46 14.16
C SER A 328 -9.23 5.77 14.93
N THR A 329 -8.85 5.84 16.21
CA THR A 329 -8.92 7.08 17.01
C THR A 329 -7.77 8.04 16.73
N VAL A 330 -6.71 7.61 16.05
CA VAL A 330 -5.57 8.47 15.72
C VAL A 330 -6.02 9.57 14.75
N PRO A 331 -5.90 10.87 15.12
CA PRO A 331 -6.34 11.97 14.28
C PRO A 331 -5.67 11.98 12.91
N GLY A 332 -6.44 12.09 11.83
CA GLY A 332 -5.96 12.06 10.45
C GLY A 332 -5.97 10.66 9.79
N VAL A 333 -6.20 9.58 10.54
CA VAL A 333 -6.43 8.25 9.96
C VAL A 333 -7.80 8.25 9.28
N GLN A 334 -7.82 7.98 7.99
CA GLN A 334 -9.04 7.81 7.20
C GLN A 334 -9.39 6.35 6.96
N GLY A 335 -8.41 5.45 7.04
CA GLY A 335 -8.67 4.04 6.83
C GLY A 335 -7.51 3.15 7.24
N VAL A 336 -7.78 1.86 7.24
CA VAL A 336 -6.81 0.80 7.47
C VAL A 336 -6.67 -0.07 6.24
N MET A 337 -5.46 -0.54 6.00
CA MET A 337 -5.12 -1.44 4.91
C MET A 337 -4.51 -2.69 5.52
N LEU A 338 -5.16 -3.82 5.28
CA LEU A 338 -4.87 -5.05 5.99
C LEU A 338 -4.03 -6.02 5.16
N THR A 339 -3.15 -6.72 5.86
CA THR A 339 -2.51 -7.95 5.38
C THR A 339 -2.75 -9.06 6.41
N PHE A 340 -2.63 -10.30 6.00
CA PHE A 340 -2.87 -11.48 6.83
C PHE A 340 -1.69 -12.44 6.76
N ASP A 341 -1.54 -13.29 7.75
CA ASP A 341 -0.58 -14.39 7.74
C ASP A 341 -0.96 -15.43 6.67
N ASP A 342 -2.23 -15.80 6.59
CA ASP A 342 -2.86 -16.51 5.46
C ASP A 342 -3.96 -15.61 4.88
N PHE A 343 -3.85 -15.25 3.62
CA PHE A 343 -4.79 -14.29 3.01
C PHE A 343 -6.20 -14.84 2.82
N VAL A 344 -6.35 -16.12 2.54
CA VAL A 344 -7.67 -16.71 2.28
C VAL A 344 -8.39 -16.98 3.59
N ILE A 345 -7.69 -17.60 4.55
CA ILE A 345 -8.22 -17.91 5.89
C ILE A 345 -8.40 -16.60 6.68
N GLY A 346 -7.40 -15.73 6.68
CA GLY A 346 -7.43 -14.46 7.42
C GLY A 346 -8.53 -13.53 6.93
N MET A 347 -8.77 -13.45 5.62
CA MET A 347 -9.89 -12.67 5.06
C MET A 347 -11.24 -13.22 5.53
N GLU A 348 -11.42 -14.54 5.55
CA GLU A 348 -12.64 -15.19 6.04
C GLU A 348 -12.85 -14.91 7.53
N GLN A 349 -11.81 -15.11 8.34
CA GLN A 349 -11.86 -14.84 9.79
C GLN A 349 -12.13 -13.36 10.05
N PHE A 350 -11.50 -12.47 9.29
CA PHE A 350 -11.73 -11.05 9.44
C PHE A 350 -13.19 -10.66 9.16
N GLY A 351 -13.72 -11.04 7.99
CA GLY A 351 -15.07 -10.68 7.57
C GLY A 351 -16.15 -11.27 8.47
N THR A 352 -15.96 -12.51 8.94
CA THR A 352 -17.00 -13.23 9.72
C THR A 352 -16.88 -13.07 11.23
N ARG A 353 -15.66 -12.83 11.77
CA ARG A 353 -15.39 -12.92 13.20
C ARG A 353 -14.82 -11.63 13.81
N ILE A 354 -14.10 -10.80 13.05
CA ILE A 354 -13.48 -9.57 13.54
C ILE A 354 -14.30 -8.34 13.19
N GLN A 355 -14.61 -8.16 11.90
CA GLN A 355 -15.33 -6.99 11.40
C GLN A 355 -16.69 -6.74 12.11
N PRO A 356 -17.51 -7.76 12.43
CA PRO A 356 -18.75 -7.56 13.18
C PRO A 356 -18.55 -7.03 14.61
N LEU A 357 -17.34 -7.08 15.15
CA LEU A 357 -17.01 -6.58 16.49
C LEU A 357 -16.37 -5.17 16.47
N MET A 358 -16.08 -4.63 15.28
CA MET A 358 -15.45 -3.32 15.13
C MET A 358 -16.48 -2.20 15.25
N ARG A 359 -16.26 -1.26 16.18
CA ARG A 359 -17.13 -0.08 16.36
C ARG A 359 -16.86 1.02 15.34
N CYS A 360 -15.63 1.10 14.82
CA CYS A 360 -15.29 2.07 13.77
C CYS A 360 -15.90 1.74 12.40
N ARG A 361 -16.72 0.67 12.32
CA ARG A 361 -17.50 0.21 11.15
C ARG A 361 -18.97 -0.07 11.49
N ASP A 362 -19.51 0.51 12.54
CA ASP A 362 -20.89 0.25 13.04
C ASP A 362 -22.00 0.56 12.01
N GLY A 363 -21.72 1.40 11.00
CA GLY A 363 -22.66 1.69 9.89
C GLY A 363 -22.66 0.64 8.78
N TYR A 364 -21.75 -0.32 8.81
CA TYR A 364 -21.61 -1.32 7.75
C TYR A 364 -22.60 -2.48 7.95
N GLN A 365 -23.53 -2.66 6.99
CA GLN A 365 -24.35 -3.87 6.88
C GLN A 365 -23.78 -4.75 5.76
N MET A 366 -23.45 -6.02 6.08
CA MET A 366 -23.10 -6.99 5.05
C MET A 366 -24.20 -7.03 4.00
N ALA A 367 -23.82 -6.90 2.74
CA ALA A 367 -24.77 -7.13 1.64
C ALA A 367 -25.24 -8.60 1.70
N ALA A 368 -26.55 -8.79 1.82
CA ALA A 368 -27.17 -10.11 1.89
C ALA A 368 -27.03 -10.87 0.56
#